data_ba1a13c4715a7c21a3d0fd782ff79dd4
#
_entry.id   ba1a13c4715a7c21a3d0fd782ff79dd4
#
_cell.length_a   1.000
_cell.length_b   1.000
_cell.length_c   1.000
_cell.angle_alpha   90.00
_cell.angle_beta   90.00
_cell.angle_gamma   90.00
#
_symmetry.space_group_name_H-M   'P 1'
#
loop_
_entity.id
_entity.type
_entity.pdbx_description
1 polymer ?
#
loop_
_entity_poly.entity_id
_entity_poly.type
_entity_poly.pdbx_seq_one_letter_code
_entity_poly.pdbx_strand_id
1 'polypeptide(L)'
;MSQDTTRSADSERGAKGRGDPAETDEFQAGETAGKPDEDGEAALARLQSDLDRFRDLALRSQADIENFRKRAAREKEDAIKYSNASFLERLIPILDSFELGLSAARADSEGSPIFVGMQMVSRQLSDFLTELGVQTIDATGTKFDPNIHEAIAQEESPGVEEGTVIRQLRKGYKWKDRLLRPANVIVSKGARH
;
A
#
# COMPACT_ATOMS: atom_id res chain seq x y z
N MET A 1 -42.16 -14.84 29.91
CA MET A 1 -42.36 -13.72 30.88
C MET A 1 -42.02 -12.48 30.06
N SER A 2 -43.03 -11.96 29.50
CA SER A 2 -43.90 -10.84 29.90
C SER A 2 -43.30 -9.56 29.43
N GLN A 3 -43.88 -8.99 28.42
CA GLN A 3 -44.98 -8.01 28.30
C GLN A 3 -44.36 -6.64 28.06
N ASP A 4 -44.61 -6.00 26.95
CA ASP A 4 -45.85 -5.34 26.51
C ASP A 4 -45.85 -3.87 26.93
N THR A 5 -46.07 -2.94 26.06
CA THR A 5 -47.20 -2.02 26.01
C THR A 5 -46.91 -0.87 25.04
N THR A 6 -47.46 -0.86 23.90
CA THR A 6 -48.56 -0.09 23.25
C THR A 6 -49.00 1.22 23.86
N ARG A 7 -49.19 2.29 23.06
CA ARG A 7 -50.44 3.10 22.92
C ARG A 7 -50.11 4.47 22.30
N SER A 8 -50.49 4.79 21.10
CA SER A 8 -51.81 5.08 20.51
C SER A 8 -52.57 6.25 21.15
N ALA A 9 -53.01 7.11 20.29
CA ALA A 9 -54.21 7.98 20.25
C ALA A 9 -53.83 9.42 19.87
N ASP A 10 -54.16 9.93 18.71
CA ASP A 10 -55.50 10.27 18.18
C ASP A 10 -56.17 11.44 18.92
N SER A 11 -56.38 12.56 18.27
CA SER A 11 -57.60 13.35 18.36
C SER A 11 -57.68 14.44 17.29
N GLU A 12 -58.67 14.22 16.42
CA GLU A 12 -59.34 15.21 15.59
C GLU A 12 -60.06 16.28 16.40
N ARG A 13 -60.30 17.42 15.79
CA ARG A 13 -61.52 18.25 15.70
C ARG A 13 -61.09 19.65 15.34
N GLY A 14 -61.55 20.31 14.28
CA GLY A 14 -62.89 20.46 13.77
C GLY A 14 -63.40 21.85 14.09
N ALA A 15 -63.63 22.68 13.09
CA ALA A 15 -64.77 23.59 12.98
C ALA A 15 -64.50 24.68 11.92
N LYS A 16 -65.18 24.63 10.90
CA LYS A 16 -66.17 25.45 10.20
C LYS A 16 -66.30 26.92 10.64
N GLY A 17 -66.08 27.81 9.67
CA GLY A 17 -66.55 29.20 9.70
C GLY A 17 -66.71 29.74 8.26
N ARG A 18 -67.95 29.85 7.82
CA ARG A 18 -68.41 30.46 6.58
C ARG A 18 -68.26 31.98 6.63
N GLY A 19 -68.04 32.59 5.49
CA GLY A 19 -68.25 34.00 5.24
C GLY A 19 -67.73 34.43 3.89
N ASP A 20 -68.60 34.40 2.89
CA ASP A 20 -68.61 35.13 1.64
C ASP A 20 -69.26 36.51 1.88
N PRO A 21 -69.21 37.52 1.00
CA PRO A 21 -68.70 37.62 -0.39
C PRO A 21 -67.97 38.95 -0.73
N ALA A 22 -67.33 38.92 -1.91
CA ALA A 22 -67.21 39.97 -2.89
C ALA A 22 -66.73 41.37 -2.49
N GLU A 23 -65.49 41.64 -2.81
CA GLU A 23 -65.08 42.91 -3.42
C GLU A 23 -64.10 42.63 -4.54
N THR A 24 -64.58 42.85 -5.75
CA THR A 24 -63.80 42.93 -6.99
C THR A 24 -62.99 44.21 -6.92
N ASP A 25 -61.75 44.11 -6.46
CA ASP A 25 -60.78 45.19 -6.67
C ASP A 25 -60.06 44.93 -8.00
N GLU A 26 -60.38 45.76 -8.98
CA GLU A 26 -59.72 45.83 -10.28
C GLU A 26 -58.25 46.18 -10.05
N PHE A 27 -57.42 45.16 -10.04
CA PHE A 27 -55.95 45.33 -10.04
C PHE A 27 -55.56 45.82 -11.44
N GLN A 28 -55.47 47.13 -11.62
CA GLN A 28 -54.84 47.76 -12.76
C GLN A 28 -53.40 47.21 -12.85
N ALA A 29 -53.18 46.41 -13.89
CA ALA A 29 -51.86 46.05 -14.30
C ALA A 29 -51.10 47.29 -14.77
N GLY A 30 -50.49 47.98 -13.84
CA GLY A 30 -49.49 48.99 -14.13
C GLY A 30 -48.26 48.28 -14.65
N GLU A 31 -48.10 48.28 -15.96
CA GLU A 31 -46.89 47.95 -16.68
C GLU A 31 -45.79 48.95 -16.26
N THR A 32 -45.16 48.76 -15.12
CA THR A 32 -43.88 49.40 -14.86
C THR A 32 -42.79 48.43 -15.35
N ALA A 33 -42.52 48.53 -16.66
CA ALA A 33 -41.24 48.14 -17.20
C ALA A 33 -40.18 49.07 -16.58
N GLY A 34 -39.88 48.84 -15.30
CA GLY A 34 -38.74 49.46 -14.61
C GLY A 34 -37.48 48.98 -15.30
N LYS A 35 -36.65 49.91 -15.71
CA LYS A 35 -35.26 49.61 -16.09
C LYS A 35 -34.66 48.72 -14.97
N PRO A 36 -33.93 47.66 -15.34
CA PRO A 36 -33.25 46.88 -14.30
C PRO A 36 -32.38 47.84 -13.51
N ASP A 37 -32.63 47.92 -12.21
CA ASP A 37 -31.84 48.76 -11.34
C ASP A 37 -30.37 48.30 -11.43
N GLU A 38 -29.44 49.22 -11.65
CA GLU A 38 -28.01 48.95 -11.79
C GLU A 38 -27.48 48.10 -10.60
N ASP A 39 -28.11 48.23 -9.45
CA ASP A 39 -27.88 47.41 -8.26
C ASP A 39 -28.31 45.94 -8.46
N GLY A 40 -29.38 45.67 -9.20
CA GLY A 40 -29.86 44.31 -9.52
C GLY A 40 -28.94 43.60 -10.52
N GLU A 41 -28.47 44.30 -11.53
CA GLU A 41 -27.51 43.73 -12.50
C GLU A 41 -26.15 43.43 -11.84
N ALA A 42 -25.67 44.33 -10.96
CA ALA A 42 -24.45 44.10 -10.18
C ALA A 42 -24.58 42.91 -9.21
N ALA A 43 -25.76 42.72 -8.61
CA ALA A 43 -26.02 41.56 -7.73
C ALA A 43 -26.05 40.25 -8.52
N LEU A 44 -26.67 40.23 -9.69
CA LEU A 44 -26.69 39.08 -10.60
C LEU A 44 -25.28 38.70 -11.09
N ALA A 45 -24.47 39.66 -11.45
CA ALA A 45 -23.09 39.45 -11.88
C ALA A 45 -22.24 38.83 -10.74
N ARG A 46 -22.42 39.31 -9.50
CA ARG A 46 -21.75 38.73 -8.33
C ARG A 46 -22.18 37.29 -8.07
N LEU A 47 -23.47 36.99 -8.11
CA LEU A 47 -24.02 35.64 -7.96
C LEU A 47 -23.50 34.69 -9.05
N GLN A 48 -23.40 35.13 -10.28
CA GLN A 48 -22.86 34.35 -11.38
C GLN A 48 -21.36 34.06 -11.14
N SER A 49 -20.59 35.05 -10.71
CA SER A 49 -19.17 34.89 -10.40
C SER A 49 -18.96 33.90 -9.23
N ASP A 50 -19.77 34.02 -8.19
CA ASP A 50 -19.71 33.07 -7.05
C ASP A 50 -20.10 31.64 -7.45
N LEU A 51 -21.13 31.52 -8.32
CA LEU A 51 -21.57 30.23 -8.85
C LEU A 51 -20.48 29.56 -9.67
N ASP A 52 -19.80 30.29 -10.53
CA ASP A 52 -18.69 29.77 -11.33
C ASP A 52 -17.50 29.37 -10.44
N ARG A 53 -17.20 30.21 -9.45
CA ARG A 53 -16.18 29.89 -8.45
C ARG A 53 -16.48 28.60 -7.67
N PHE A 54 -17.73 28.42 -7.23
CA PHE A 54 -18.14 27.19 -6.54
C PHE A 54 -18.15 25.96 -7.47
N ARG A 55 -18.52 26.13 -8.74
CA ARG A 55 -18.41 25.06 -9.74
C ARG A 55 -16.98 24.62 -9.94
N ASP A 56 -16.06 25.56 -10.13
CA ASP A 56 -14.63 25.27 -10.30
C ASP A 56 -14.05 24.57 -9.04
N LEU A 57 -14.44 25.03 -7.86
CA LEU A 57 -14.03 24.41 -6.62
C LEU A 57 -14.57 22.98 -6.50
N ALA A 58 -15.83 22.75 -6.84
CA ALA A 58 -16.45 21.44 -6.83
C ALA A 58 -15.78 20.47 -7.81
N LEU A 59 -15.50 20.92 -9.05
CA LEU A 59 -14.80 20.11 -10.05
C LEU A 59 -13.38 19.76 -9.62
N ARG A 60 -12.65 20.71 -9.04
CA ARG A 60 -11.31 20.49 -8.50
C ARG A 60 -11.35 19.50 -7.34
N SER A 61 -12.28 19.69 -6.41
CA SER A 61 -12.47 18.78 -5.28
C SER A 61 -12.82 17.36 -5.72
N GLN A 62 -13.67 17.22 -6.75
CA GLN A 62 -13.99 15.92 -7.32
C GLN A 62 -12.75 15.24 -7.91
N ALA A 63 -11.94 15.98 -8.69
CA ALA A 63 -10.69 15.46 -9.25
C ALA A 63 -9.70 15.03 -8.14
N ASP A 64 -9.59 15.82 -7.07
CA ASP A 64 -8.74 15.51 -5.92
C ASP A 64 -9.21 14.23 -5.20
N ILE A 65 -10.53 14.06 -5.02
CA ILE A 65 -11.12 12.85 -4.43
C ILE A 65 -10.82 11.63 -5.31
N GLU A 66 -10.96 11.73 -6.63
CA GLU A 66 -10.66 10.62 -7.53
C GLU A 66 -9.17 10.25 -7.49
N ASN A 67 -8.28 11.22 -7.48
CA ASN A 67 -6.85 11.01 -7.35
C ASN A 67 -6.49 10.37 -6.00
N PHE A 68 -7.11 10.86 -4.92
CA PHE A 68 -6.95 10.27 -3.59
C PHE A 68 -7.42 8.81 -3.54
N ARG A 69 -8.60 8.51 -4.10
CA ARG A 69 -9.11 7.13 -4.17
C ARG A 69 -8.18 6.19 -4.93
N LYS A 70 -7.65 6.63 -6.08
CA LYS A 70 -6.70 5.84 -6.86
C LYS A 70 -5.41 5.58 -6.09
N ARG A 71 -4.89 6.60 -5.39
CA ARG A 71 -3.70 6.48 -4.55
C ARG A 71 -3.95 5.54 -3.37
N ALA A 72 -5.02 5.74 -2.62
CA ALA A 72 -5.38 4.91 -1.47
C ALA A 72 -5.60 3.43 -1.85
N ALA A 73 -6.18 3.16 -3.03
CA ALA A 73 -6.33 1.80 -3.53
C ALA A 73 -4.96 1.15 -3.78
N ARG A 74 -4.02 1.84 -4.42
CA ARG A 74 -2.65 1.34 -4.64
C ARG A 74 -1.90 1.12 -3.33
N GLU A 75 -1.95 2.10 -2.42
CA GLU A 75 -1.32 1.98 -1.09
C GLU A 75 -1.87 0.77 -0.30
N LYS A 76 -3.18 0.53 -0.40
CA LYS A 76 -3.82 -0.64 0.22
C LYS A 76 -3.33 -1.95 -0.41
N GLU A 77 -3.28 -2.02 -1.74
CA GLU A 77 -2.75 -3.19 -2.46
C GLU A 77 -1.30 -3.47 -2.09
N ASP A 78 -0.46 -2.43 -2.06
CA ASP A 78 0.95 -2.54 -1.66
C ASP A 78 1.08 -2.95 -0.19
N ALA A 79 0.27 -2.40 0.71
CA ALA A 79 0.25 -2.80 2.11
C ALA A 79 -0.10 -4.29 2.29
N ILE A 80 -1.11 -4.78 1.57
CA ILE A 80 -1.48 -6.21 1.57
C ILE A 80 -0.36 -7.05 0.94
N LYS A 81 0.19 -6.61 -0.20
CA LYS A 81 1.23 -7.32 -0.93
C LYS A 81 2.50 -7.52 -0.09
N TYR A 82 2.85 -6.52 0.73
CA TYR A 82 4.11 -6.51 1.49
C TYR A 82 3.92 -6.63 3.00
N SER A 83 2.72 -6.95 3.48
CA SER A 83 2.43 -7.11 4.92
C SER A 83 3.37 -8.07 5.63
N ASN A 84 3.80 -9.13 4.95
CA ASN A 84 4.66 -10.16 5.51
C ASN A 84 6.17 -9.86 5.33
N ALA A 85 6.54 -8.78 4.63
CA ALA A 85 7.96 -8.49 4.35
C ALA A 85 8.76 -8.31 5.65
N SER A 86 8.25 -7.53 6.60
CA SER A 86 8.94 -7.29 7.87
C SER A 86 9.08 -8.55 8.73
N PHE A 87 8.12 -9.47 8.63
CA PHE A 87 8.23 -10.77 9.28
C PHE A 87 9.34 -11.62 8.63
N LEU A 88 9.37 -11.68 7.31
CA LEU A 88 10.40 -12.41 6.58
C LEU A 88 11.80 -11.84 6.84
N GLU A 89 11.94 -10.51 6.85
CA GLU A 89 13.19 -9.82 7.17
C GLU A 89 13.74 -10.21 8.57
N ARG A 90 12.85 -10.45 9.54
CA ARG A 90 13.22 -10.91 10.89
C ARG A 90 13.47 -12.41 10.97
N LEU A 91 12.83 -13.21 10.15
CA LEU A 91 13.00 -14.67 10.10
C LEU A 91 14.34 -15.07 9.48
N ILE A 92 14.80 -14.33 8.45
CA ILE A 92 16.05 -14.64 7.74
C ILE A 92 17.28 -14.73 8.66
N PRO A 93 17.53 -13.81 9.61
CA PRO A 93 18.67 -13.95 10.53
C PRO A 93 18.61 -15.20 11.41
N ILE A 94 17.42 -15.65 11.78
CA ILE A 94 17.23 -16.88 12.57
C ILE A 94 17.62 -18.08 11.71
N LEU A 95 17.21 -18.10 10.44
CA LEU A 95 17.58 -19.14 9.49
C LEU A 95 19.10 -19.19 9.25
N ASP A 96 19.75 -18.03 9.12
CA ASP A 96 21.21 -17.97 9.00
C ASP A 96 21.92 -18.57 10.21
N SER A 97 21.45 -18.26 11.41
CA SER A 97 22.02 -18.81 12.65
C SER A 97 21.84 -20.33 12.71
N PHE A 98 20.70 -20.83 12.24
CA PHE A 98 20.43 -22.25 12.15
C PHE A 98 21.34 -22.94 11.11
N GLU A 99 21.50 -22.37 9.91
CA GLU A 99 22.39 -22.88 8.87
C GLU A 99 23.86 -22.86 9.32
N LEU A 100 24.28 -21.81 10.04
CA LEU A 100 25.60 -21.71 10.60
C LEU A 100 25.87 -22.84 11.64
N GLY A 101 24.89 -23.05 12.55
CA GLY A 101 24.98 -24.15 13.54
C GLY A 101 25.03 -25.53 12.87
N LEU A 102 24.21 -25.71 11.80
CA LEU A 102 24.21 -26.95 11.03
C LEU A 102 25.54 -27.17 10.31
N SER A 103 26.15 -26.14 9.74
CA SER A 103 27.45 -26.21 9.07
C SER A 103 28.57 -26.54 10.05
N ALA A 104 28.53 -25.98 11.27
CA ALA A 104 29.50 -26.30 12.34
C ALA A 104 29.34 -27.73 12.82
N ALA A 105 28.10 -28.20 13.01
CA ALA A 105 27.84 -29.58 13.44
C ALA A 105 28.23 -30.64 12.41
N ARG A 106 28.32 -30.26 11.13
CA ARG A 106 28.69 -31.16 10.05
C ARG A 106 30.08 -31.76 10.22
N ALA A 107 31.03 -30.97 10.72
CA ALA A 107 32.41 -31.40 10.90
C ALA A 107 32.55 -32.55 11.94
N ASP A 108 31.70 -32.52 12.99
CA ASP A 108 31.82 -33.44 14.15
C ASP A 108 30.77 -34.55 14.15
N SER A 109 29.70 -34.41 13.40
CA SER A 109 28.50 -35.24 13.54
C SER A 109 27.87 -35.66 12.20
N GLU A 110 28.60 -35.64 11.10
CA GLU A 110 28.12 -36.06 9.78
C GLU A 110 27.69 -37.54 9.87
N GLY A 111 26.40 -37.84 9.65
CA GLY A 111 25.82 -39.17 9.80
C GLY A 111 25.11 -39.44 11.14
N SER A 112 25.20 -38.54 12.11
CA SER A 112 24.39 -38.63 13.31
C SER A 112 22.90 -38.49 12.98
N PRO A 113 22.00 -39.30 13.59
CA PRO A 113 20.55 -39.15 13.37
C PRO A 113 20.03 -37.76 13.71
N ILE A 114 20.65 -37.07 14.67
CA ILE A 114 20.33 -35.70 15.04
C ILE A 114 20.69 -34.73 13.90
N PHE A 115 21.87 -34.86 13.31
CA PHE A 115 22.33 -34.04 12.21
C PHE A 115 21.40 -34.22 10.98
N VAL A 116 21.04 -35.45 10.63
CA VAL A 116 20.13 -35.78 9.57
C VAL A 116 18.74 -35.13 9.81
N GLY A 117 18.23 -35.24 11.06
CA GLY A 117 16.99 -34.59 11.45
C GLY A 117 17.01 -33.06 11.28
N MET A 118 18.11 -32.42 11.73
CA MET A 118 18.28 -30.97 11.56
C MET A 118 18.41 -30.56 10.10
N GLN A 119 19.06 -31.37 9.27
CA GLN A 119 19.14 -31.13 7.82
C GLN A 119 17.77 -31.20 7.14
N MET A 120 16.91 -32.15 7.56
CA MET A 120 15.52 -32.21 7.09
C MET A 120 14.72 -30.96 7.47
N VAL A 121 14.89 -30.45 8.69
CA VAL A 121 14.25 -29.19 9.13
C VAL A 121 14.74 -28.01 8.28
N SER A 122 16.05 -27.92 8.01
CA SER A 122 16.61 -26.88 7.14
C SER A 122 15.98 -26.88 5.74
N ARG A 123 15.81 -28.08 5.19
CA ARG A 123 15.16 -28.26 3.88
C ARG A 123 13.70 -27.84 3.91
N GLN A 124 12.94 -28.26 4.91
CA GLN A 124 11.54 -27.85 5.06
C GLN A 124 11.38 -26.33 5.19
N LEU A 125 12.28 -25.66 5.93
CA LEU A 125 12.27 -24.20 6.01
C LEU A 125 12.57 -23.53 4.66
N SER A 126 13.50 -24.07 3.88
CA SER A 126 13.80 -23.58 2.54
C SER A 126 12.62 -23.78 1.57
N ASP A 127 11.98 -24.96 1.63
CA ASP A 127 10.81 -25.27 0.83
C ASP A 127 9.64 -24.32 1.19
N PHE A 128 9.40 -24.11 2.47
CA PHE A 128 8.38 -23.16 2.96
C PHE A 128 8.63 -21.72 2.49
N LEU A 129 9.87 -21.23 2.54
CA LEU A 129 10.20 -19.90 2.00
C LEU A 129 9.92 -19.83 0.51
N THR A 130 10.25 -20.88 -0.23
CA THR A 130 10.00 -20.97 -1.67
C THR A 130 8.50 -20.95 -1.99
N GLU A 131 7.68 -21.67 -1.24
CA GLU A 131 6.21 -21.65 -1.34
C GLU A 131 5.62 -20.26 -1.07
N LEU A 132 6.21 -19.49 -0.15
CA LEU A 132 5.86 -18.10 0.08
C LEU A 132 6.32 -17.13 -1.03
N GLY A 133 7.07 -17.64 -2.02
CA GLY A 133 7.62 -16.87 -3.12
C GLY A 133 8.91 -16.11 -2.77
N VAL A 134 9.60 -16.53 -1.71
CA VAL A 134 10.95 -16.05 -1.40
C VAL A 134 11.96 -16.79 -2.26
N GLN A 135 12.81 -16.06 -2.96
CA GLN A 135 13.87 -16.58 -3.80
C GLN A 135 15.23 -16.31 -3.15
N THR A 136 16.06 -17.33 -3.10
CA THR A 136 17.46 -17.20 -2.67
C THR A 136 18.29 -16.63 -3.82
N ILE A 137 19.12 -15.65 -3.51
CA ILE A 137 20.08 -15.09 -4.47
C ILE A 137 21.38 -15.91 -4.34
N ASP A 138 21.70 -16.69 -5.38
CA ASP A 138 22.99 -17.35 -5.51
C ASP A 138 23.90 -16.48 -6.35
N ALA A 139 24.92 -15.94 -5.69
CA ALA A 139 25.83 -14.98 -6.29
C ALA A 139 27.14 -15.61 -6.76
N THR A 140 27.45 -16.84 -6.35
CA THR A 140 28.75 -17.46 -6.61
C THR A 140 28.99 -17.63 -8.11
N GLY A 141 30.14 -17.13 -8.61
CA GLY A 141 30.51 -17.20 -10.03
C GLY A 141 29.76 -16.22 -10.94
N THR A 142 28.88 -15.36 -10.40
CA THR A 142 28.18 -14.33 -11.17
C THR A 142 28.93 -13.00 -11.13
N LYS A 143 28.64 -12.08 -12.04
CA LYS A 143 29.12 -10.69 -11.94
C LYS A 143 28.48 -10.00 -10.76
N PHE A 144 29.25 -9.17 -10.09
CA PHE A 144 28.76 -8.34 -8.98
C PHE A 144 27.71 -7.35 -9.47
N ASP A 145 26.53 -7.37 -8.81
CA ASP A 145 25.45 -6.42 -9.05
C ASP A 145 25.14 -5.67 -7.75
N PRO A 146 25.40 -4.36 -7.65
CA PRO A 146 25.15 -3.57 -6.46
C PRO A 146 23.69 -3.55 -5.97
N ASN A 147 22.74 -3.87 -6.88
CA ASN A 147 21.31 -3.87 -6.51
C ASN A 147 20.91 -5.07 -5.66
N ILE A 148 21.64 -6.20 -5.75
CA ILE A 148 21.31 -7.46 -5.08
C ILE A 148 22.46 -8.06 -4.28
N HIS A 149 23.68 -7.55 -4.44
CA HIS A 149 24.88 -8.01 -3.76
C HIS A 149 25.50 -6.91 -2.92
N GLU A 150 26.08 -7.30 -1.79
CA GLU A 150 26.87 -6.43 -0.91
C GLU A 150 28.30 -7.00 -0.82
N ALA A 151 29.26 -6.30 -1.39
CA ALA A 151 30.66 -6.71 -1.35
C ALA A 151 31.28 -6.38 0.00
N ILE A 152 31.58 -7.41 0.80
CA ILE A 152 32.21 -7.26 2.11
C ILE A 152 33.74 -7.17 2.01
N ALA A 153 34.31 -7.89 1.02
CA ALA A 153 35.74 -7.89 0.77
C ALA A 153 36.03 -8.10 -0.72
N GLN A 154 37.26 -7.76 -1.08
CA GLN A 154 37.79 -8.07 -2.40
C GLN A 154 39.09 -8.88 -2.23
N GLU A 155 39.21 -9.97 -2.96
CA GLU A 155 40.35 -10.88 -2.90
C GLU A 155 40.97 -11.03 -4.30
N GLU A 156 42.28 -11.22 -4.35
CA GLU A 156 42.97 -11.60 -5.59
C GLU A 156 42.64 -13.06 -5.90
N SER A 157 42.17 -13.35 -7.09
CA SER A 157 41.83 -14.72 -7.50
C SER A 157 42.33 -14.99 -8.91
N PRO A 158 43.44 -15.73 -9.04
CA PRO A 158 43.95 -16.12 -10.33
C PRO A 158 42.90 -16.95 -11.08
N GLY A 159 42.59 -16.56 -12.31
CA GLY A 159 41.65 -17.26 -13.17
C GLY A 159 40.18 -16.84 -13.04
N VAL A 160 39.89 -15.85 -12.18
CA VAL A 160 38.55 -15.26 -12.04
C VAL A 160 38.60 -13.79 -12.49
N GLU A 161 37.73 -13.41 -13.43
CA GLU A 161 37.64 -12.02 -13.91
C GLU A 161 37.38 -11.03 -12.77
N GLU A 162 37.97 -9.84 -12.90
CA GLU A 162 37.68 -8.72 -11.98
C GLU A 162 36.18 -8.42 -11.97
N GLY A 163 35.65 -8.15 -10.76
CA GLY A 163 34.23 -7.87 -10.58
C GLY A 163 33.32 -9.11 -10.51
N THR A 164 33.92 -10.32 -10.57
CA THR A 164 33.13 -11.57 -10.39
C THR A 164 33.14 -12.00 -8.94
N VAL A 165 32.01 -12.53 -8.47
CA VAL A 165 31.86 -13.04 -7.10
C VAL A 165 32.63 -14.36 -6.96
N ILE A 166 33.64 -14.38 -6.10
CA ILE A 166 34.44 -15.56 -5.81
C ILE A 166 33.68 -16.52 -4.90
N ARG A 167 33.10 -15.98 -3.83
CA ARG A 167 32.29 -16.76 -2.90
C ARG A 167 31.24 -15.89 -2.22
N GLN A 168 30.18 -16.55 -1.82
CA GLN A 168 29.11 -15.98 -1.05
C GLN A 168 29.28 -16.34 0.43
N LEU A 169 29.33 -15.32 1.30
CA LEU A 169 29.46 -15.49 2.75
C LEU A 169 28.09 -15.64 3.40
N ARG A 170 27.08 -14.96 2.85
CA ARG A 170 25.73 -14.94 3.39
C ARG A 170 24.72 -14.87 2.26
N LYS A 171 23.68 -15.69 2.31
CA LYS A 171 22.65 -15.76 1.28
C LYS A 171 21.86 -14.47 1.21
N GLY A 172 21.61 -13.98 0.00
CA GLY A 172 20.64 -12.94 -0.28
C GLY A 172 19.25 -13.52 -0.44
N TYR A 173 18.23 -12.71 -0.20
CA TYR A 173 16.83 -13.10 -0.36
C TYR A 173 16.02 -12.02 -1.04
N LYS A 174 15.20 -12.42 -2.00
CA LYS A 174 14.25 -11.59 -2.70
C LYS A 174 12.86 -12.18 -2.53
N TRP A 175 11.88 -11.35 -2.26
CA TRP A 175 10.48 -11.76 -2.17
C TRP A 175 9.65 -11.00 -3.22
N LYS A 176 9.14 -11.75 -4.17
CA LYS A 176 8.48 -11.17 -5.36
C LYS A 176 9.43 -10.19 -6.07
N ASP A 177 9.06 -8.91 -6.13
CA ASP A 177 9.84 -7.80 -6.71
C ASP A 177 10.65 -7.00 -5.69
N ARG A 178 10.55 -7.33 -4.39
CA ARG A 178 11.25 -6.63 -3.30
C ARG A 178 12.50 -7.40 -2.86
N LEU A 179 13.63 -6.72 -2.77
CA LEU A 179 14.82 -7.24 -2.11
C LEU A 179 14.58 -7.20 -0.59
N LEU A 180 14.66 -8.38 0.08
CA LEU A 180 14.60 -8.49 1.54
C LEU A 180 15.98 -8.25 2.16
N ARG A 181 17.01 -8.83 1.53
CA ARG A 181 18.40 -8.68 1.96
C ARG A 181 19.36 -8.98 0.80
N PRO A 182 20.41 -8.15 0.57
CA PRO A 182 21.44 -8.47 -0.39
C PRO A 182 22.26 -9.70 0.02
N ALA A 183 22.88 -10.35 -0.96
CA ALA A 183 23.85 -11.41 -0.70
C ALA A 183 25.19 -10.79 -0.33
N ASN A 184 25.78 -11.22 0.81
CA ASN A 184 27.11 -10.79 1.20
C ASN A 184 28.16 -11.62 0.47
N VAL A 185 29.01 -10.96 -0.30
CA VAL A 185 29.91 -11.60 -1.24
C VAL A 185 31.34 -11.10 -1.13
N ILE A 186 32.29 -11.94 -1.58
CA ILE A 186 33.68 -11.57 -1.84
C ILE A 186 33.85 -11.51 -3.35
N VAL A 187 34.41 -10.40 -3.85
CA VAL A 187 34.57 -10.09 -5.27
C VAL A 187 36.02 -10.20 -5.66
N SER A 188 36.27 -10.70 -6.89
CA SER A 188 37.60 -10.79 -7.44
C SER A 188 38.16 -9.42 -7.84
N LYS A 189 39.41 -9.16 -7.48
CA LYS A 189 40.24 -8.06 -8.03
C LYS A 189 40.96 -8.44 -9.33
N GLY A 190 40.71 -9.63 -9.82
CA GLY A 190 41.51 -10.19 -10.94
C GLY A 190 42.84 -10.78 -10.47
N ALA A 191 43.67 -11.15 -11.43
CA ALA A 191 45.03 -11.63 -11.16
C ALA A 191 45.97 -10.44 -10.87
N ARG A 192 46.87 -10.62 -9.91
CA ARG A 192 47.98 -9.67 -9.70
C ARG A 192 48.88 -9.63 -10.94
N HIS A 193 49.04 -8.49 -11.55
CA HIS A 193 50.04 -8.24 -12.57
C HIS A 193 51.41 -7.98 -11.95
#